data_ca50ff6d47c64b4dccc6fc94350a1f63
#
_entry.id   ca50ff6d47c64b4dccc6fc94350a1f63
#
_cell.length_a   1.000
_cell.length_b   1.000
_cell.length_c   1.000
_cell.angle_alpha   90.00
_cell.angle_beta   90.00
_cell.angle_gamma   90.00
#
_symmetry.space_group_name_H-M   'P 1'
#
loop_
_entity.id
_entity.type
_entity.pdbx_description
1 polymer ?
#
loop_
_entity_poly.entity_id
_entity_poly.type
_entity_poly.pdbx_seq_one_letter_code
_entity_poly.pdbx_strand_id
1 'polypeptide(L)'
;MGEIARRAKIGPGTLYRHFATRDDLLATVYITEVEKLAAAQKELSAELPPIEALRAWLLVFIDYIAAKKIIAPALNAMAGGPSRVFQQTTQVMEEAAHALASHAIASGDLRPDVDPIDLMRAIYGLSTGGSADDWPAKARKFVDILLQGSRP
;
A
#
# COMPACT_ATOMS: atom_id res chain seq x y z
N MET A 1 10.39 20.68 9.29
CA MET A 1 9.72 21.49 8.23
C MET A 1 10.71 22.26 7.37
N GLY A 2 11.66 23.01 7.92
CA GLY A 2 12.60 23.80 7.11
C GLY A 2 13.46 22.99 6.14
N GLU A 3 14.00 21.85 6.54
CA GLU A 3 14.76 20.95 5.67
C GLU A 3 13.88 20.35 4.57
N ILE A 4 12.63 20.03 4.87
CA ILE A 4 11.66 19.51 3.88
C ILE A 4 11.41 20.59 2.82
N ALA A 5 11.15 21.84 3.23
CA ALA A 5 10.96 22.96 2.31
C ALA A 5 12.20 23.19 1.43
N ARG A 6 13.38 23.13 2.01
CA ARG A 6 14.65 23.27 1.29
C ARG A 6 14.82 22.20 0.20
N ARG A 7 14.59 20.93 0.53
CA ARG A 7 14.69 19.82 -0.42
C ARG A 7 13.63 19.89 -1.52
N ALA A 8 12.43 20.34 -1.17
CA ALA A 8 11.35 20.52 -2.13
C ALA A 8 11.49 21.81 -2.97
N LYS A 9 12.51 22.62 -2.70
CA LYS A 9 12.77 23.92 -3.38
C LYS A 9 11.59 24.90 -3.28
N ILE A 10 10.90 24.91 -2.13
CA ILE A 10 9.81 25.83 -1.83
C ILE A 10 10.14 26.67 -0.60
N GLY A 11 9.50 27.82 -0.47
CA GLY A 11 9.64 28.66 0.72
C GLY A 11 9.01 28.00 1.95
N PRO A 12 9.63 28.14 3.16
CA PRO A 12 9.05 27.60 4.40
C PRO A 12 7.62 28.09 4.63
N GLY A 13 7.33 29.37 4.36
CA GLY A 13 5.99 29.93 4.49
C GLY A 13 4.97 29.30 3.55
N THR A 14 5.38 28.85 2.37
CA THR A 14 4.51 28.11 1.45
C THR A 14 4.15 26.74 2.03
N LEU A 15 5.11 26.04 2.58
CA LEU A 15 4.88 24.73 3.21
C LEU A 15 3.91 24.85 4.40
N TYR A 16 4.13 25.83 5.29
CA TYR A 16 3.28 26.07 6.45
C TYR A 16 1.86 26.54 6.11
N ARG A 17 1.65 27.14 4.95
CA ARG A 17 0.30 27.49 4.48
C ARG A 17 -0.52 26.24 4.10
N HIS A 18 0.13 25.20 3.62
CA HIS A 18 -0.52 23.94 3.24
C HIS A 18 -0.61 22.94 4.40
N PHE A 19 0.39 22.94 5.29
CA PHE A 19 0.49 22.00 6.40
C PHE A 19 0.86 22.77 7.67
N ALA A 20 -0.09 22.93 8.57
CA ALA A 20 0.12 23.68 9.82
C ALA A 20 1.20 23.04 10.70
N THR A 21 1.30 21.71 10.70
CA THR A 21 2.27 20.96 11.46
C THR A 21 2.98 19.91 10.60
N ARG A 22 4.11 19.39 11.12
CA ARG A 22 4.79 18.23 10.51
C ARG A 22 3.89 16.99 10.50
N ASP A 23 3.10 16.80 11.55
CA ASP A 23 2.18 15.66 11.65
C ASP A 23 1.09 15.73 10.59
N ASP A 24 0.56 16.92 10.28
CA ASP A 24 -0.40 17.12 9.19
C ASP A 24 0.20 16.74 7.84
N LEU A 25 1.45 17.12 7.60
CA LEU A 25 2.17 16.74 6.39
C LEU A 25 2.34 15.22 6.28
N LEU A 26 2.79 14.57 7.35
CA LEU A 26 3.00 13.12 7.38
C LEU A 26 1.69 12.34 7.18
N ALA A 27 0.62 12.75 7.85
CA ALA A 27 -0.70 12.17 7.69
C ALA A 27 -1.19 12.29 6.23
N THR A 28 -1.02 13.46 5.63
CA THR A 28 -1.41 13.70 4.23
C THR A 28 -0.60 12.85 3.27
N VAL A 29 0.71 12.72 3.44
CA VAL A 29 1.56 11.86 2.61
C VAL A 29 1.11 10.42 2.71
N TYR A 30 0.84 9.92 3.92
CA TYR A 30 0.37 8.55 4.14
C TYR A 30 -1.00 8.29 3.48
N ILE A 31 -1.96 9.18 3.69
CA ILE A 31 -3.29 9.08 3.08
C ILE A 31 -3.19 9.08 1.55
N THR A 32 -2.36 9.96 0.98
CA THR A 32 -2.14 10.02 -0.47
C THR A 32 -1.60 8.71 -1.03
N GLU A 33 -0.67 8.05 -0.34
CA GLU A 33 -0.16 6.73 -0.77
C GLU A 33 -1.24 5.65 -0.74
N VAL A 34 -2.14 5.69 0.24
CA VAL A 34 -3.28 4.76 0.29
C VAL A 34 -4.32 5.05 -0.80
N GLU A 35 -4.58 6.32 -1.08
CA GLU A 35 -5.48 6.73 -2.18
C GLU A 35 -4.95 6.26 -3.54
N LYS A 36 -3.64 6.25 -3.75
CA LYS A 36 -3.02 5.68 -4.95
C LYS A 36 -3.32 4.18 -5.09
N LEU A 37 -3.30 3.41 -4.00
CA LEU A 37 -3.69 2.00 -4.02
C LEU A 37 -5.16 1.82 -4.41
N ALA A 38 -6.05 2.62 -3.86
CA ALA A 38 -7.47 2.57 -4.20
C ALA A 38 -7.72 2.94 -5.67
N ALA A 39 -7.05 3.98 -6.17
CA ALA A 39 -7.12 4.39 -7.58
C ALA A 39 -6.57 3.30 -8.52
N ALA A 40 -5.42 2.71 -8.18
CA ALA A 40 -4.81 1.62 -8.94
C ALA A 40 -5.76 0.43 -9.08
N GLN A 41 -6.53 0.08 -8.06
CA GLN A 41 -7.52 -1.00 -8.13
C GLN A 41 -8.54 -0.74 -9.23
N LYS A 42 -9.07 0.46 -9.32
CA LYS A 42 -10.07 0.82 -10.34
C LYS A 42 -9.49 0.79 -11.76
N GLU A 43 -8.32 1.38 -11.94
CA GLU A 43 -7.62 1.44 -13.23
C GLU A 43 -7.26 0.03 -13.72
N LEU A 44 -6.62 -0.76 -12.86
CA LEU A 44 -6.21 -2.13 -13.21
C LEU A 44 -7.40 -3.04 -13.49
N SER A 45 -8.50 -2.90 -12.75
CA SER A 45 -9.74 -3.66 -13.00
C SER A 45 -10.37 -3.32 -14.35
N ALA A 46 -10.19 -2.09 -14.84
CA ALA A 46 -10.70 -1.67 -16.13
C ALA A 46 -9.82 -2.13 -17.33
N GLU A 47 -8.52 -2.26 -17.09
CA GLU A 47 -7.53 -2.48 -18.16
C GLU A 47 -7.08 -3.94 -18.31
N LEU A 48 -7.11 -4.73 -17.26
CA LEU A 48 -6.53 -6.07 -17.20
C LEU A 48 -7.57 -7.15 -16.89
N PRO A 49 -7.32 -8.40 -17.32
CA PRO A 49 -8.07 -9.56 -16.84
C PRO A 49 -8.02 -9.67 -15.33
N PRO A 50 -9.03 -10.23 -14.64
CA PRO A 50 -9.17 -10.19 -13.19
C PRO A 50 -7.94 -10.67 -12.41
N ILE A 51 -7.33 -11.79 -12.78
CA ILE A 51 -6.15 -12.30 -12.08
C ILE A 51 -4.91 -11.44 -12.32
N GLU A 52 -4.77 -10.90 -13.52
CA GLU A 52 -3.68 -9.97 -13.87
C GLU A 52 -3.83 -8.64 -13.12
N ALA A 53 -5.06 -8.16 -12.96
CA ALA A 53 -5.35 -6.97 -12.17
C ALA A 53 -4.98 -7.18 -10.70
N LEU A 54 -5.34 -8.31 -10.12
CA LEU A 54 -4.97 -8.66 -8.74
C LEU A 54 -3.44 -8.75 -8.60
N ARG A 55 -2.78 -9.42 -9.52
CA ARG A 55 -1.31 -9.51 -9.54
C ARG A 55 -0.65 -8.15 -9.58
N ALA A 56 -1.04 -7.32 -10.53
CA ALA A 56 -0.48 -5.97 -10.70
C ALA A 56 -0.72 -5.11 -9.46
N TRP A 57 -1.88 -5.21 -8.85
CA TRP A 57 -2.20 -4.47 -7.63
C TRP A 57 -1.35 -4.91 -6.42
N LEU A 58 -1.09 -6.21 -6.27
CA LEU A 58 -0.20 -6.71 -5.23
C LEU A 58 1.25 -6.20 -5.41
N LEU A 59 1.69 -5.98 -6.66
CA LEU A 59 2.98 -5.33 -6.92
C LEU A 59 2.99 -3.86 -6.48
N VAL A 60 1.90 -3.13 -6.74
CA VAL A 60 1.72 -1.75 -6.24
C VAL A 60 1.69 -1.73 -4.72
N PHE A 61 1.07 -2.72 -4.09
CA PHE A 61 1.05 -2.87 -2.63
C PHE A 61 2.45 -3.06 -2.04
N ILE A 62 3.34 -3.78 -2.72
CA ILE A 62 4.75 -3.90 -2.32
C ILE A 62 5.43 -2.53 -2.31
N ASP A 63 5.22 -1.73 -3.35
CA ASP A 63 5.77 -0.37 -3.43
C ASP A 63 5.22 0.53 -2.32
N TYR A 64 3.94 0.39 -2.00
CA TYR A 64 3.32 1.06 -0.85
C TYR A 64 3.97 0.69 0.48
N ILE A 65 4.23 -0.59 0.73
CA ILE A 65 4.91 -1.05 1.95
C ILE A 65 6.32 -0.44 2.04
N ALA A 66 7.05 -0.41 0.94
CA ALA A 66 8.39 0.17 0.88
C ALA A 66 8.37 1.67 1.25
N ALA A 67 7.44 2.43 0.69
CA ALA A 67 7.25 3.84 1.01
C ALA A 67 6.85 4.05 2.49
N LYS A 68 5.90 3.25 2.98
CA LYS A 68 5.45 3.30 4.38
C LYS A 68 6.58 3.06 5.37
N LYS A 69 7.50 2.14 5.08
CA LYS A 69 8.65 1.86 5.95
C LYS A 69 9.56 3.07 6.13
N ILE A 70 9.70 3.90 5.12
CA ILE A 70 10.50 5.13 5.18
C ILE A 70 9.88 6.14 6.16
N ILE A 71 8.57 6.27 6.17
CA ILE A 71 7.85 7.25 6.99
C ILE A 71 7.36 6.69 8.34
N ALA A 72 7.39 5.38 8.54
CA ALA A 72 6.86 4.73 9.72
C ALA A 72 7.42 5.27 11.05
N PRO A 73 8.73 5.52 11.21
CA PRO A 73 9.26 6.11 12.45
C PRO A 73 8.63 7.46 12.78
N ALA A 74 8.43 8.31 11.77
CA ALA A 74 7.82 9.61 11.93
C ALA A 74 6.32 9.51 12.23
N LEU A 75 5.60 8.59 11.59
CA LEU A 75 4.19 8.31 11.87
C LEU A 75 4.00 7.81 13.31
N ASN A 76 4.85 6.91 13.78
CA ASN A 76 4.78 6.39 15.14
C ASN A 76 5.09 7.45 16.21
N ALA A 77 5.84 8.49 15.86
CA ALA A 77 6.17 9.61 16.75
C ALA A 77 5.09 10.71 16.77
N MET A 78 4.02 10.59 15.95
CA MET A 78 2.94 11.59 15.93
C MET A 78 2.24 11.72 17.28
N ALA A 79 1.86 12.93 17.62
CA ALA A 79 1.06 13.21 18.81
C ALA A 79 -0.29 12.48 18.74
N GLY A 80 -0.60 11.70 19.79
CA GLY A 80 -1.83 10.87 19.82
C GLY A 80 -1.74 9.56 19.06
N GLY A 81 -0.59 9.26 18.44
CA GLY A 81 -0.34 8.03 17.68
C GLY A 81 -1.01 7.99 16.30
N PRO A 82 -0.60 7.03 15.46
CA PRO A 82 -1.09 6.91 14.08
C PRO A 82 -2.42 6.13 13.96
N SER A 83 -2.99 5.62 15.04
CA SER A 83 -4.09 4.65 15.02
C SER A 83 -5.33 5.13 14.28
N ARG A 84 -5.70 6.41 14.42
CA ARG A 84 -6.87 6.97 13.72
C ARG A 84 -6.67 6.96 12.18
N VAL A 85 -5.47 7.34 11.73
CA VAL A 85 -5.12 7.35 10.30
C VAL A 85 -5.06 5.91 9.77
N PHE A 86 -4.48 4.98 10.52
CA PHE A 86 -4.38 3.58 10.13
C PHE A 86 -5.73 2.88 10.01
N GLN A 87 -6.67 3.14 10.91
CA GLN A 87 -8.00 2.54 10.83
C GLN A 87 -8.75 2.92 9.54
N GLN A 88 -8.73 4.20 9.19
CA GLN A 88 -9.39 4.70 7.98
C GLN A 88 -8.75 4.13 6.71
N THR A 89 -7.43 4.08 6.67
CA THR A 89 -6.68 3.64 5.49
C THR A 89 -6.67 2.13 5.31
N THR A 90 -6.70 1.35 6.39
CA THR A 90 -6.78 -0.11 6.34
C THR A 90 -8.06 -0.57 5.65
N GLN A 91 -9.19 0.02 5.99
CA GLN A 91 -10.48 -0.32 5.36
C GLN A 91 -10.44 -0.09 3.85
N VAL A 92 -9.91 1.03 3.40
CA VAL A 92 -9.80 1.35 1.96
C VAL A 92 -8.97 0.30 1.21
N MET A 93 -7.85 -0.12 1.79
CA MET A 93 -6.99 -1.15 1.19
C MET A 93 -7.67 -2.52 1.15
N GLU A 94 -8.35 -2.90 2.22
CA GLU A 94 -9.07 -4.18 2.29
C GLU A 94 -10.20 -4.24 1.28
N GLU A 95 -10.98 -3.17 1.13
CA GLU A 95 -12.04 -3.07 0.13
C GLU A 95 -11.49 -3.22 -1.30
N ALA A 96 -10.38 -2.59 -1.62
CA ALA A 96 -9.73 -2.73 -2.92
C ALA A 96 -9.27 -4.16 -3.18
N ALA A 97 -8.64 -4.81 -2.20
CA ALA A 97 -8.20 -6.20 -2.30
C ALA A 97 -9.37 -7.16 -2.51
N HIS A 98 -10.45 -6.99 -1.75
CA HIS A 98 -11.66 -7.82 -1.88
C HIS A 98 -12.34 -7.64 -3.24
N ALA A 99 -12.41 -6.42 -3.77
CA ALA A 99 -12.98 -6.17 -5.10
C ALA A 99 -12.20 -6.93 -6.19
N LEU A 100 -10.87 -6.87 -6.17
CA LEU A 100 -10.02 -7.58 -7.12
C LEU A 100 -10.13 -9.10 -6.99
N ALA A 101 -10.09 -9.61 -5.77
CA ALA A 101 -10.22 -11.05 -5.52
C ALA A 101 -11.58 -11.58 -5.94
N SER A 102 -12.66 -10.84 -5.68
CA SER A 102 -14.02 -11.23 -6.11
C SER A 102 -14.13 -11.37 -7.63
N HIS A 103 -13.54 -10.47 -8.39
CA HIS A 103 -13.51 -10.56 -9.84
C HIS A 103 -12.69 -11.77 -10.31
N ALA A 104 -11.56 -12.05 -9.69
CA ALA A 104 -10.72 -13.21 -10.03
C ALA A 104 -11.39 -14.55 -9.65
N ILE A 105 -12.15 -14.60 -8.58
CA ILE A 105 -12.97 -15.75 -8.21
C ILE A 105 -14.11 -15.95 -9.23
N ALA A 106 -14.81 -14.88 -9.59
CA ALA A 106 -15.89 -14.93 -10.57
C ALA A 106 -15.42 -15.37 -11.96
N SER A 107 -14.20 -15.02 -12.36
CA SER A 107 -13.60 -15.48 -13.62
C SER A 107 -13.07 -16.92 -13.59
N GLY A 108 -13.02 -17.56 -12.42
CA GLY A 108 -12.51 -18.93 -12.26
C GLY A 108 -10.99 -19.03 -12.14
N ASP A 109 -10.29 -17.91 -11.98
CA ASP A 109 -8.83 -17.88 -11.91
C ASP A 109 -8.28 -17.96 -10.49
N LEU A 110 -9.14 -17.72 -9.49
CA LEU A 110 -8.80 -17.76 -8.06
C LEU A 110 -9.78 -18.67 -7.33
N ARG A 111 -9.26 -19.49 -6.40
CA ARG A 111 -10.12 -20.33 -5.55
C ARG A 111 -10.99 -19.48 -4.63
N PRO A 112 -12.26 -19.88 -4.39
CA PRO A 112 -13.18 -19.14 -3.51
C PRO A 112 -12.76 -19.08 -2.04
N ASP A 113 -11.87 -19.97 -1.59
CA ASP A 113 -11.37 -20.05 -0.22
C ASP A 113 -10.15 -19.13 0.04
N VAL A 114 -9.68 -18.44 -0.97
CA VAL A 114 -8.55 -17.51 -0.83
C VAL A 114 -9.04 -16.17 -0.30
N ASP A 115 -8.57 -15.80 0.88
CA ASP A 115 -8.78 -14.47 1.45
C ASP A 115 -7.67 -13.51 0.94
N PRO A 116 -8.01 -12.44 0.23
CA PRO A 116 -7.02 -11.48 -0.25
C PRO A 116 -6.25 -10.79 0.89
N ILE A 117 -6.82 -10.70 2.08
CA ILE A 117 -6.13 -10.15 3.25
C ILE A 117 -4.98 -11.05 3.68
N ASP A 118 -5.13 -12.36 3.57
CA ASP A 118 -4.04 -13.30 3.85
C ASP A 118 -2.90 -13.18 2.83
N LEU A 119 -3.21 -12.92 1.57
CA LEU A 119 -2.19 -12.61 0.56
C LEU A 119 -1.41 -11.34 0.93
N MET A 120 -2.10 -10.29 1.35
CA MET A 120 -1.48 -9.05 1.80
C MET A 120 -0.60 -9.27 3.04
N ARG A 121 -1.09 -10.04 4.01
CA ARG A 121 -0.33 -10.40 5.24
C ARG A 121 0.94 -11.17 4.92
N ALA A 122 0.88 -12.13 4.01
CA ALA A 122 2.04 -12.90 3.57
C ALA A 122 3.11 -12.00 2.94
N ILE A 123 2.70 -11.07 2.08
CA ILE A 123 3.60 -10.11 1.44
C ILE A 123 4.20 -9.16 2.49
N TYR A 124 3.38 -8.64 3.39
CA TYR A 124 3.83 -7.77 4.47
C TYR A 124 4.85 -8.49 5.39
N GLY A 125 4.60 -9.77 5.69
CA GLY A 125 5.52 -10.60 6.49
C GLY A 125 6.92 -10.69 5.90
N LEU A 126 7.05 -10.76 4.58
CA LEU A 126 8.35 -10.73 3.91
C LEU A 126 9.11 -9.41 4.11
N SER A 127 8.38 -8.32 4.32
CA SER A 127 8.97 -7.02 4.57
C SER A 127 9.58 -6.87 5.96
N THR A 128 9.20 -7.72 6.91
CA THR A 128 9.63 -7.67 8.32
C THR A 128 10.71 -8.69 8.65
N GLY A 129 10.93 -9.70 7.79
CA GLY A 129 11.92 -10.76 8.00
C GLY A 129 13.13 -10.61 7.08
N GLY A 130 14.32 -10.48 7.65
CA GLY A 130 15.58 -10.47 6.90
C GLY A 130 16.21 -9.10 6.66
N SER A 131 17.26 -9.04 5.84
CA SER A 131 17.96 -7.79 5.52
C SER A 131 17.08 -6.87 4.66
N ALA A 132 17.11 -5.58 4.99
CA ALA A 132 16.14 -4.58 4.57
C ALA A 132 16.13 -4.27 3.06
N ASP A 133 17.14 -4.62 2.28
CA ASP A 133 17.33 -4.01 0.96
C ASP A 133 16.81 -4.86 -0.21
N ASP A 134 16.64 -6.17 -0.04
CA ASP A 134 16.25 -7.08 -1.14
C ASP A 134 14.82 -7.64 -1.04
N TRP A 135 14.12 -7.34 0.04
CA TRP A 135 12.77 -7.87 0.26
C TRP A 135 11.76 -7.49 -0.84
N PRO A 136 11.80 -6.29 -1.48
CA PRO A 136 10.84 -5.99 -2.54
C PRO A 136 10.97 -6.92 -3.74
N ALA A 137 12.19 -7.25 -4.16
CA ALA A 137 12.44 -8.18 -5.26
C ALA A 137 11.98 -9.61 -4.91
N LYS A 138 12.21 -10.04 -3.68
CA LYS A 138 11.72 -11.34 -3.18
C LYS A 138 10.21 -11.37 -3.08
N ALA A 139 9.59 -10.31 -2.58
CA ALA A 139 8.14 -10.20 -2.49
C ALA A 139 7.46 -10.25 -3.87
N ARG A 140 8.04 -9.61 -4.88
CA ARG A 140 7.54 -9.67 -6.26
C ARG A 140 7.52 -11.10 -6.81
N LYS A 141 8.56 -11.86 -6.58
CA LYS A 141 8.60 -13.29 -6.96
C LYS A 141 7.59 -14.11 -6.15
N PHE A 142 7.41 -13.78 -4.88
CA PHE A 142 6.50 -14.49 -4.00
C PHE A 142 5.03 -14.26 -4.38
N VAL A 143 4.68 -13.11 -4.93
CA VAL A 143 3.35 -12.85 -5.49
C VAL A 143 2.98 -13.90 -6.53
N ASP A 144 3.87 -14.21 -7.45
CA ASP A 144 3.62 -15.23 -8.49
C ASP A 144 3.45 -16.63 -7.89
N ILE A 145 4.24 -16.98 -6.88
CA ILE A 145 4.11 -18.26 -6.17
C ILE A 145 2.76 -18.35 -5.45
N LEU A 146 2.37 -17.30 -4.73
CA LEU A 146 1.09 -17.25 -4.02
C LEU A 146 -0.10 -17.39 -4.97
N LEU A 147 -0.10 -16.64 -6.07
CA LEU A 147 -1.20 -16.68 -7.02
C LEU A 147 -1.26 -18.02 -7.77
N GLN A 148 -0.12 -18.60 -8.10
CA GLN A 148 -0.08 -19.94 -8.69
C GLN A 148 -0.63 -20.99 -7.74
N GLY A 149 -0.28 -20.94 -6.46
CA GLY A 149 -0.82 -21.81 -5.42
C GLY A 149 -2.30 -21.56 -5.08
N SER A 150 -2.85 -20.46 -5.52
CA SER A 150 -4.24 -20.03 -5.28
C SER A 150 -5.18 -20.33 -6.45
N ARG A 151 -4.69 -20.93 -7.52
CA ARG A 151 -5.53 -21.39 -8.65
C ARG A 151 -6.40 -22.56 -8.26
N PRO A 152 -7.59 -22.69 -8.85
CA PRO A 152 -8.48 -23.83 -8.67
C PRO A 152 -7.83 -25.15 -9.05
#